data_1291352bb3fee5cc9a406c2279d9f579
#
_entry.id   1291352bb3fee5cc9a406c2279d9f579
#
_cell.length_a   1.000
_cell.length_b   1.000
_cell.length_c   1.000
_cell.angle_alpha   90.00
_cell.angle_beta   90.00
_cell.angle_gamma   90.00
#
_symmetry.space_group_name_H-M   'P 1'
#
loop_
_entity.id
_entity.type
_entity.pdbx_description
1 polymer ?
#
loop_
_entity_poly.entity_id
_entity_poly.type
_entity_poly.pdbx_seq_one_letter_code
_entity_poly.pdbx_strand_id
1 'polypeptide(L)'
;MKALIALALMLAVLGVAGCGGDDDDESEGAATATAADTAGSATGGEDTGGAADGAAVFASAGCGNCHTLAAANASGNVGPNLDELMPSTEQVAEQVKSGGGGMPAFEDQLSEEEIQAVAEYVSSSAGQ
;
A
#
# COMPACT_ATOMS: atom_id res chain seq x y z
N MET A 1 -23.76 -43.57 3.95
CA MET A 1 -24.09 -43.48 5.37
C MET A 1 -23.95 -42.00 5.73
N LYS A 2 -24.93 -41.23 5.59
CA LYS A 2 -25.99 -40.77 6.51
C LYS A 2 -25.44 -40.45 7.90
N ALA A 3 -25.23 -39.18 8.20
CA ALA A 3 -25.55 -38.57 9.47
C ALA A 3 -25.67 -37.05 9.29
N LEU A 4 -26.89 -36.65 9.26
CA LEU A 4 -27.45 -35.36 9.58
C LEU A 4 -27.23 -35.08 11.06
N ILE A 5 -26.76 -33.88 11.40
CA ILE A 5 -27.16 -33.25 12.66
C ILE A 5 -27.49 -31.80 12.38
N ALA A 6 -28.73 -31.52 12.62
CA ALA A 6 -29.36 -30.22 12.52
C ALA A 6 -29.27 -29.46 13.85
N LEU A 7 -29.45 -28.18 13.75
CA LEU A 7 -30.16 -27.30 14.69
C LEU A 7 -29.41 -26.80 15.93
N ALA A 8 -29.13 -25.52 15.96
CA ALA A 8 -29.59 -24.66 17.05
C ALA A 8 -29.50 -23.17 16.63
N LEU A 9 -30.69 -22.62 16.48
CA LEU A 9 -30.99 -21.19 16.57
C LEU A 9 -30.60 -20.68 17.97
N MET A 10 -30.03 -19.48 18.04
CA MET A 10 -30.45 -18.54 19.06
C MET A 10 -30.18 -17.09 18.60
N LEU A 11 -31.25 -16.38 18.48
CA LEU A 11 -31.35 -14.91 18.42
C LEU A 11 -30.78 -14.28 19.69
N ALA A 12 -30.09 -13.19 19.54
CA ALA A 12 -30.08 -12.11 20.54
C ALA A 12 -30.00 -10.76 19.84
N VAL A 13 -31.13 -10.12 19.79
CA VAL A 13 -31.38 -8.71 19.49
C VAL A 13 -31.10 -7.90 20.76
N LEU A 14 -30.49 -6.75 20.61
CA LEU A 14 -30.61 -5.50 21.40
C LEU A 14 -29.35 -4.68 21.07
N GLY A 15 -29.35 -3.56 20.40
CA GLY A 15 -30.20 -2.40 20.54
C GLY A 15 -29.58 -1.44 21.53
N VAL A 16 -28.70 -0.50 21.04
CA VAL A 16 -28.53 0.79 21.71
C VAL A 16 -28.29 1.85 20.65
N ALA A 17 -29.28 2.70 20.52
CA ALA A 17 -29.17 4.01 19.93
C ALA A 17 -28.44 4.93 20.92
N GLY A 18 -27.46 5.67 20.45
CA GLY A 18 -26.79 6.73 21.19
C GLY A 18 -26.65 7.93 20.28
N CYS A 19 -27.57 8.85 20.43
CA CYS A 19 -27.57 10.20 19.88
C CYS A 19 -26.50 11.07 20.54
N GLY A 20 -25.99 12.02 19.76
CA GLY A 20 -25.80 13.38 20.28
C GLY A 20 -24.35 13.79 20.49
N GLY A 21 -23.99 14.86 19.82
CA GLY A 21 -22.83 15.66 20.12
C GLY A 21 -22.48 16.57 18.96
N ASP A 22 -23.37 17.51 18.66
CA ASP A 22 -23.01 18.77 18.00
C ASP A 22 -22.22 19.58 19.01
N ASP A 23 -21.02 19.96 18.71
CA ASP A 23 -20.32 21.06 19.33
C ASP A 23 -19.56 21.84 18.26
N ASP A 24 -20.24 22.84 17.74
CA ASP A 24 -19.65 23.99 17.09
C ASP A 24 -18.82 24.74 18.13
N ASP A 25 -17.54 24.84 17.92
CA ASP A 25 -16.72 25.85 18.59
C ASP A 25 -15.81 26.52 17.56
N GLU A 26 -16.31 27.61 17.03
CA GLU A 26 -15.53 28.62 16.33
C GLU A 26 -14.65 29.34 17.36
N SER A 27 -13.36 29.24 17.24
CA SER A 27 -12.44 30.17 17.87
C SER A 27 -11.38 30.62 16.89
N GLU A 28 -11.58 31.79 16.35
CA GLU A 28 -10.56 32.59 15.71
C GLU A 28 -9.45 32.92 16.70
N GLY A 29 -8.24 32.61 16.36
CA GLY A 29 -7.06 32.98 17.12
C GLY A 29 -5.86 33.13 16.19
N ALA A 30 -5.64 34.33 15.75
CA ALA A 30 -4.49 34.74 14.93
C ALA A 30 -3.16 34.61 15.69
N ALA A 31 -2.11 34.41 14.88
CA ALA A 31 -0.70 34.74 15.06
C ALA A 31 0.18 33.75 15.84
N THR A 32 1.14 33.18 15.27
CA THR A 32 2.53 33.67 15.18
C THR A 32 3.42 32.53 14.67
N ALA A 33 4.19 32.83 13.65
CA ALA A 33 5.24 31.99 13.11
C ALA A 33 6.26 31.59 14.18
N THR A 34 6.60 30.32 14.22
CA THR A 34 7.94 29.90 14.66
C THR A 34 8.32 28.67 13.86
N ALA A 35 9.24 28.86 12.96
CA ALA A 35 9.98 27.83 12.31
C ALA A 35 10.72 26.99 13.37
N ALA A 36 10.45 25.72 13.39
CA ALA A 36 11.32 24.75 14.02
C ALA A 36 11.61 23.66 12.99
N ASP A 37 12.76 23.84 12.35
CA ASP A 37 13.53 22.83 11.66
C ASP A 37 13.56 21.55 12.48
N THR A 38 12.93 20.50 12.00
CA THR A 38 13.31 19.16 12.39
C THR A 38 13.72 18.45 11.13
N ALA A 39 14.99 18.57 10.84
CA ALA A 39 15.71 17.77 9.88
C ALA A 39 15.55 16.28 10.23
N GLY A 40 14.58 15.64 9.63
CA GLY A 40 14.55 14.20 9.48
C GLY A 40 15.58 13.83 8.44
N SER A 41 16.71 13.29 8.90
CA SER A 41 17.82 12.82 8.08
C SER A 41 17.33 11.77 7.08
N ALA A 42 17.00 12.21 5.89
CA ALA A 42 16.96 11.35 4.72
C ALA A 42 18.42 11.14 4.31
N THR A 43 18.96 9.99 4.66
CA THR A 43 20.26 9.54 4.16
C THR A 43 20.16 9.40 2.65
N GLY A 44 20.95 10.20 1.95
CA GLY A 44 20.93 10.37 0.53
C GLY A 44 21.08 9.06 -0.26
N GLY A 45 20.13 8.83 -1.13
CA GLY A 45 20.36 8.13 -2.37
C GLY A 45 20.74 9.19 -3.39
N GLU A 46 21.86 9.00 -4.03
CA GLU A 46 22.40 9.92 -5.03
C GLU A 46 21.38 10.09 -6.15
N ASP A 47 21.01 11.34 -6.33
CA ASP A 47 20.28 11.87 -7.48
C ASP A 47 21.03 11.51 -8.78
N THR A 48 20.59 10.48 -9.46
CA THR A 48 20.88 10.26 -10.87
C THR A 48 19.61 10.64 -11.64
N GLY A 49 19.58 11.88 -12.00
CA GLY A 49 18.73 12.55 -12.98
C GLY A 49 17.44 11.87 -13.42
N GLY A 50 16.30 12.28 -12.84
CA GLY A 50 14.99 12.14 -13.51
C GLY A 50 14.31 10.78 -13.50
N ALA A 51 14.90 9.74 -12.94
CA ALA A 51 14.22 8.46 -12.78
C ALA A 51 13.32 8.48 -11.53
N ALA A 52 12.09 8.05 -11.66
CA ALA A 52 11.19 7.88 -10.53
C ALA A 52 11.80 6.93 -9.49
N ASP A 53 11.67 7.25 -8.20
CA ASP A 53 12.12 6.36 -7.14
C ASP A 53 11.16 5.17 -7.02
N GLY A 54 11.62 4.00 -7.42
CA GLY A 54 10.81 2.78 -7.43
C GLY A 54 10.28 2.38 -6.04
N ALA A 55 11.04 2.63 -4.97
CA ALA A 55 10.57 2.40 -3.60
C ALA A 55 9.45 3.37 -3.22
N ALA A 56 9.55 4.63 -3.62
CA ALA A 56 8.49 5.62 -3.41
C ALA A 56 7.24 5.27 -4.21
N VAL A 57 7.38 4.83 -5.46
CA VAL A 57 6.27 4.36 -6.29
C VAL A 57 5.61 3.13 -5.65
N PHE A 58 6.37 2.14 -5.18
CA PHE A 58 5.85 0.96 -4.50
C PHE A 58 4.98 1.33 -3.28
N ALA A 59 5.45 2.29 -2.50
CA ALA A 59 4.71 2.77 -1.32
C ALA A 59 3.47 3.56 -1.70
N SER A 60 3.57 4.53 -2.62
CA SER A 60 2.48 5.43 -3.00
C SER A 60 1.37 4.75 -3.77
N ALA A 61 1.70 3.80 -4.63
CA ALA A 61 0.73 2.98 -5.36
C ALA A 61 0.09 1.88 -4.48
N GLY A 62 0.57 1.70 -3.24
CA GLY A 62 -0.02 0.78 -2.28
C GLY A 62 0.25 -0.71 -2.56
N CYS A 63 1.32 -1.03 -3.28
CA CYS A 63 1.67 -2.40 -3.65
C CYS A 63 1.80 -3.32 -2.43
N GLY A 64 2.37 -2.80 -1.33
CA GLY A 64 2.56 -3.51 -0.07
C GLY A 64 1.27 -3.90 0.67
N ASN A 65 0.11 -3.35 0.28
CA ASN A 65 -1.17 -3.77 0.86
C ASN A 65 -1.55 -5.19 0.42
N CYS A 66 -1.07 -5.62 -0.73
CA CYS A 66 -1.36 -6.92 -1.31
C CYS A 66 -0.15 -7.84 -1.34
N HIS A 67 1.06 -7.30 -1.52
CA HIS A 67 2.28 -8.08 -1.70
C HIS A 67 3.19 -8.05 -0.47
N THR A 68 3.88 -9.16 -0.23
CA THR A 68 5.02 -9.21 0.69
C THR A 68 6.30 -8.84 -0.06
N LEU A 69 7.07 -7.92 0.50
CA LEU A 69 8.43 -7.55 0.06
C LEU A 69 9.20 -7.04 1.27
N ALA A 70 10.18 -7.79 1.75
CA ALA A 70 10.93 -7.49 2.98
C ALA A 70 11.66 -6.15 2.89
N ALA A 71 12.26 -5.85 1.77
CA ALA A 71 12.97 -4.59 1.53
C ALA A 71 12.08 -3.34 1.66
N ALA A 72 10.77 -3.47 1.41
CA ALA A 72 9.79 -2.42 1.58
C ALA A 72 9.06 -2.48 2.95
N ASN A 73 9.43 -3.38 3.85
CA ASN A 73 8.69 -3.72 5.08
C ASN A 73 7.21 -4.03 4.81
N ALA A 74 6.90 -4.57 3.64
CA ALA A 74 5.56 -4.92 3.21
C ALA A 74 5.26 -6.38 3.56
N SER A 75 4.05 -6.63 4.08
CA SER A 75 3.58 -7.94 4.53
C SER A 75 2.20 -8.30 4.01
N GLY A 76 1.78 -7.72 2.90
CA GLY A 76 0.53 -8.05 2.23
C GLY A 76 0.51 -9.51 1.78
N ASN A 77 -0.64 -10.17 1.90
CA ASN A 77 -0.82 -11.59 1.63
C ASN A 77 -1.98 -11.90 0.68
N VAL A 78 -2.48 -10.90 -0.02
CA VAL A 78 -3.53 -11.04 -1.05
C VAL A 78 -2.92 -11.45 -2.38
N GLY A 79 -1.80 -10.84 -2.75
CA GLY A 79 -0.98 -11.17 -3.90
C GLY A 79 0.16 -12.13 -3.54
N PRO A 80 0.93 -12.56 -4.54
CA PRO A 80 2.10 -13.40 -4.29
C PRO A 80 3.16 -12.69 -3.44
N ASN A 81 3.91 -13.48 -2.66
CA ASN A 81 5.10 -13.02 -1.96
C ASN A 81 6.22 -12.79 -3.00
N LEU A 82 6.63 -11.53 -3.15
CA LEU A 82 7.62 -11.13 -4.15
C LEU A 82 9.02 -11.64 -3.81
N ASP A 83 9.35 -11.80 -2.52
CA ASP A 83 10.63 -12.36 -2.09
C ASP A 83 10.80 -13.83 -2.48
N GLU A 84 9.70 -14.59 -2.48
CA GLU A 84 9.71 -15.99 -2.92
C GLU A 84 9.65 -16.12 -4.44
N LEU A 85 8.89 -15.22 -5.08
CA LEU A 85 8.68 -15.26 -6.53
C LEU A 85 9.94 -14.82 -7.30
N MET A 86 10.69 -13.84 -6.77
CA MET A 86 11.88 -13.25 -7.41
C MET A 86 11.66 -12.93 -8.89
N PRO A 87 10.67 -12.09 -9.23
CA PRO A 87 10.29 -11.84 -10.60
C PRO A 87 11.33 -11.00 -11.34
N SER A 88 11.44 -11.17 -12.67
CA SER A 88 12.27 -10.29 -13.49
C SER A 88 11.62 -8.90 -13.64
N THR A 89 12.43 -7.89 -13.99
CA THR A 89 11.94 -6.52 -14.23
C THR A 89 10.84 -6.50 -15.29
N GLU A 90 10.99 -7.23 -16.39
CA GLU A 90 10.01 -7.30 -17.46
C GLU A 90 8.68 -7.90 -16.97
N GLN A 91 8.76 -8.97 -16.16
CA GLN A 91 7.57 -9.61 -15.60
C GLN A 91 6.81 -8.65 -14.67
N VAL A 92 7.52 -7.90 -13.83
CA VAL A 92 6.91 -6.91 -12.95
C VAL A 92 6.29 -5.78 -13.76
N ALA A 93 7.03 -5.21 -14.72
CA ALA A 93 6.54 -4.10 -15.55
C ALA A 93 5.26 -4.49 -16.31
N GLU A 94 5.25 -5.66 -16.95
CA GLU A 94 4.07 -6.15 -17.67
C GLU A 94 2.88 -6.39 -16.73
N GLN A 95 3.11 -6.99 -15.56
CA GLN A 95 2.06 -7.27 -14.59
C GLN A 95 1.50 -5.98 -13.96
N VAL A 96 2.35 -5.00 -13.65
CA VAL A 96 1.91 -3.70 -13.13
C VAL A 96 1.10 -2.96 -14.18
N LYS A 97 1.54 -2.96 -15.42
CA LYS A 97 0.86 -2.31 -16.54
C LYS A 97 -0.51 -2.92 -16.79
N SER A 98 -0.56 -4.22 -17.01
CA SER A 98 -1.75 -4.94 -17.48
C SER A 98 -2.67 -5.42 -16.35
N GLY A 99 -2.14 -5.59 -15.13
CA GLY A 99 -2.89 -6.18 -14.03
C GLY A 99 -3.17 -7.67 -14.22
N GLY A 100 -4.22 -8.16 -13.56
CA GLY A 100 -4.71 -9.53 -13.70
C GLY A 100 -4.57 -10.36 -12.43
N GLY A 101 -5.34 -11.45 -12.33
CA GLY A 101 -5.32 -12.31 -11.14
C GLY A 101 -5.80 -11.63 -9.85
N GLY A 102 -6.59 -10.56 -9.96
CA GLY A 102 -7.03 -9.73 -8.84
C GLY A 102 -6.17 -8.48 -8.60
N MET A 103 -5.02 -8.34 -9.26
CA MET A 103 -4.22 -7.12 -9.28
C MET A 103 -4.82 -6.11 -10.27
N PRO A 104 -5.06 -4.85 -9.88
CA PRO A 104 -5.51 -3.82 -10.81
C PRO A 104 -4.42 -3.49 -11.84
N ALA A 105 -4.82 -2.99 -13.01
CA ALA A 105 -3.92 -2.39 -13.98
C ALA A 105 -3.55 -0.97 -13.52
N PHE A 106 -2.31 -0.59 -13.70
CA PHE A 106 -1.78 0.71 -13.30
C PHE A 106 -1.36 1.58 -14.48
N GLU A 107 -1.53 1.14 -15.73
CA GLU A 107 -1.15 1.89 -16.93
C GLU A 107 -1.79 3.28 -17.05
N ASP A 108 -3.01 3.45 -16.48
CA ASP A 108 -3.71 4.73 -16.43
C ASP A 108 -3.39 5.57 -15.19
N GLN A 109 -2.65 5.02 -14.22
CA GLN A 109 -2.37 5.64 -12.92
C GLN A 109 -0.90 6.01 -12.74
N LEU A 110 0.00 5.24 -13.33
CA LEU A 110 1.44 5.41 -13.29
C LEU A 110 1.97 5.70 -14.70
N SER A 111 2.94 6.59 -14.79
CA SER A 111 3.69 6.79 -16.02
C SER A 111 4.54 5.57 -16.36
N GLU A 112 4.96 5.44 -17.61
CA GLU A 112 5.86 4.36 -18.04
C GLU A 112 7.18 4.36 -17.25
N GLU A 113 7.68 5.55 -16.89
CA GLU A 113 8.90 5.72 -16.08
C GLU A 113 8.71 5.21 -14.66
N GLU A 114 7.55 5.47 -14.04
CA GLU A 114 7.20 4.97 -12.72
C GLU A 114 7.00 3.45 -12.72
N ILE A 115 6.37 2.91 -13.76
CA ILE A 115 6.21 1.46 -13.94
C ILE A 115 7.58 0.79 -14.06
N GLN A 116 8.48 1.36 -14.85
CA GLN A 116 9.84 0.83 -15.00
C GLN A 116 10.61 0.92 -13.67
N ALA A 117 10.53 2.06 -12.98
CA ALA A 117 11.22 2.26 -11.70
C ALA A 117 10.76 1.27 -10.62
N VAL A 118 9.44 1.07 -10.47
CA VAL A 118 8.94 0.11 -9.49
C VAL A 118 9.29 -1.33 -9.89
N ALA A 119 9.33 -1.64 -11.17
CA ALA A 119 9.73 -2.95 -11.66
C ALA A 119 11.20 -3.26 -11.36
N GLU A 120 12.09 -2.31 -11.56
CA GLU A 120 13.50 -2.42 -11.20
C GLU A 120 13.70 -2.54 -9.69
N TYR A 121 12.97 -1.74 -8.91
CA TYR A 121 13.01 -1.82 -7.45
C TYR A 121 12.60 -3.21 -6.96
N VAL A 122 11.46 -3.72 -7.39
CA VAL A 122 10.97 -5.04 -6.96
C VAL A 122 11.93 -6.14 -7.37
N SER A 123 12.37 -6.18 -8.63
CA SER A 123 13.25 -7.25 -9.13
C SER A 123 14.62 -7.26 -8.46
N SER A 124 15.14 -6.09 -8.09
CA SER A 124 16.45 -5.98 -7.42
C SER A 124 16.37 -6.22 -5.91
N SER A 125 15.21 -6.03 -5.30
CA SER A 125 15.01 -6.11 -3.84
C SER A 125 14.43 -7.45 -3.39
N ALA A 126 13.77 -8.18 -4.27
CA ALA A 126 13.14 -9.46 -3.96
C ALA A 126 14.18 -10.51 -3.55
N GLY A 127 13.92 -11.20 -2.42
CA GLY A 127 14.80 -12.24 -1.91
C GLY A 127 16.10 -11.77 -1.24
N GLN A 128 16.19 -10.46 -0.88
CA GLN A 128 17.35 -9.89 -0.19
C GLN A 128 17.28 -10.09 1.32
#